data_8b25ce1b942de3ab2b47ed685d3da4a2
#
_entry.id   8b25ce1b942de3ab2b47ed685d3da4a2
#
_cell.length_a   1.000
_cell.length_b   1.000
_cell.length_c   1.000
_cell.angle_alpha   90.00
_cell.angle_beta   90.00
_cell.angle_gamma   90.00
#
_symmetry.space_group_name_H-M   'P 1'
#
loop_
_entity.id
_entity.type
_entity.pdbx_description
1 polymer ?
#
loop_
_entity_poly.entity_id
_entity_poly.type
_entity_poly.pdbx_seq_one_letter_code
_entity_poly.pdbx_strand_id
1 'polypeptide(L)'
;MSGNIIGKRFTLTYFGESHGNGIGAVVGGCPPGLKINAKDIQKELDLRRPGTSKVTTARSEKDRVEILSGILNGKTTGAPIAMIIKNKDIKSQDYDNILTLPRPGHADFPAWVKYGGHNDIRGGGQFSARLTAAYVMAGAIAKKLLSLHNIEIIAYVS
;
A
#
# COMPACT_ATOMS: atom_id res chain seq x y z
N MET A 1 1.97 10.63 -17.17
CA MET A 1 1.00 9.89 -16.35
C MET A 1 1.63 9.65 -14.99
N SER A 2 0.86 9.77 -13.92
CA SER A 2 1.31 9.42 -12.56
C SER A 2 1.54 7.90 -12.52
N GLY A 3 2.72 7.45 -12.06
CA GLY A 3 3.04 6.03 -11.89
C GLY A 3 2.28 5.35 -10.74
N ASN A 4 1.43 6.08 -10.03
CA ASN A 4 0.76 5.64 -8.81
C ASN A 4 -0.71 5.22 -9.04
N ILE A 5 -1.09 5.00 -10.31
CA ILE A 5 -2.44 4.57 -10.68
C ILE A 5 -2.36 3.27 -11.50
N ILE A 6 -3.14 2.28 -11.10
CA ILE A 6 -3.21 0.95 -11.74
C ILE A 6 -4.66 0.61 -12.04
N GLY A 7 -4.88 -0.09 -13.14
CA GLY A 7 -6.20 -0.57 -13.57
C GLY A 7 -6.94 0.38 -14.50
N LYS A 8 -8.09 -0.08 -15.01
CA LYS A 8 -8.95 0.69 -15.95
C LYS A 8 -10.38 0.83 -15.42
N ARG A 9 -11.05 -0.27 -15.09
CA ARG A 9 -12.41 -0.29 -14.51
C ARG A 9 -12.39 -0.37 -12.99
N PHE A 10 -11.62 -1.29 -12.46
CA PHE A 10 -11.23 -1.34 -11.05
C PHE A 10 -9.87 -0.69 -10.97
N THR A 11 -9.78 0.45 -10.31
CA THR A 11 -8.57 1.25 -10.25
C THR A 11 -8.05 1.34 -8.83
N LEU A 12 -6.73 1.34 -8.71
CA LEU A 12 -6.02 1.66 -7.48
C LEU A 12 -5.21 2.92 -7.69
N THR A 13 -5.45 3.96 -6.92
CA THR A 13 -4.51 5.06 -6.70
C THR A 13 -3.87 4.86 -5.35
N TYR A 14 -2.54 4.71 -5.30
CA TYR A 14 -1.81 4.59 -4.04
C TYR A 14 -0.94 5.81 -3.79
N PHE A 15 -0.74 6.14 -2.51
CA PHE A 15 -0.01 7.33 -2.08
C PHE A 15 0.67 7.11 -0.73
N GLY A 16 1.55 8.04 -0.38
CA GLY A 16 2.30 8.05 0.86
C GLY A 16 3.77 7.71 0.65
N GLU A 17 4.51 7.78 1.73
CA GLU A 17 5.95 7.52 1.77
C GLU A 17 6.30 6.65 2.98
N SER A 18 7.41 5.91 2.86
CA SER A 18 7.83 4.95 3.88
C SER A 18 7.98 5.57 5.27
N HIS A 19 8.49 6.80 5.35
CA HIS A 19 8.68 7.55 6.59
C HIS A 19 7.81 8.81 6.67
N GLY A 20 6.80 8.94 5.79
CA GLY A 20 5.74 9.93 5.90
C GLY A 20 4.69 9.51 6.94
N ASN A 21 3.61 10.28 7.06
CA ASN A 21 2.55 10.06 8.06
C ASN A 21 1.80 8.73 7.87
N GLY A 22 1.78 8.20 6.65
CA GLY A 22 1.08 6.95 6.35
C GLY A 22 1.11 6.58 4.88
N ILE A 23 0.51 5.44 4.60
CA ILE A 23 0.34 4.88 3.26
C ILE A 23 -1.15 4.71 3.02
N GLY A 24 -1.62 5.14 1.86
CA GLY A 24 -3.02 5.05 1.52
C GLY A 24 -3.30 4.43 0.17
N ALA A 25 -4.53 3.97 0.01
CA ALA A 25 -5.10 3.44 -1.21
C ALA A 25 -6.48 4.05 -1.44
N VAL A 26 -6.75 4.45 -2.67
CA VAL A 26 -8.09 4.79 -3.14
C VAL A 26 -8.46 3.80 -4.23
N VAL A 27 -9.50 3.03 -3.99
CA VAL A 27 -10.04 2.05 -4.95
C VAL A 27 -11.28 2.66 -5.60
N GLY A 28 -11.22 2.82 -6.92
CA GLY A 28 -12.34 3.24 -7.76
C GLY A 28 -12.93 2.07 -8.55
N GLY A 29 -14.21 2.18 -8.94
CA GLY A 29 -14.88 1.21 -9.79
C GLY A 29 -15.29 -0.08 -9.11
N CYS A 30 -15.26 -0.14 -7.78
CA CYS A 30 -15.85 -1.26 -7.05
C CYS A 30 -17.38 -1.16 -7.11
N PRO A 31 -18.12 -2.20 -7.55
CA PRO A 31 -19.57 -2.16 -7.58
C PRO A 31 -20.16 -2.01 -6.17
N PRO A 32 -21.36 -1.38 -6.04
CA PRO A 32 -22.04 -1.29 -4.76
C PRO A 32 -22.57 -2.66 -4.31
N GLY A 33 -22.75 -2.80 -3.00
CA GLY A 33 -23.37 -4.00 -2.40
C GLY A 33 -22.43 -5.15 -2.07
N LEU A 34 -21.13 -5.07 -2.42
CA LEU A 34 -20.15 -6.07 -2.01
C LEU A 34 -20.02 -6.09 -0.49
N LYS A 35 -20.27 -7.24 0.14
CA LYS A 35 -20.11 -7.43 1.59
C LYS A 35 -18.61 -7.44 1.93
N ILE A 36 -18.14 -6.40 2.62
CA ILE A 36 -16.73 -6.27 3.03
C ILE A 36 -16.63 -5.34 4.25
N ASN A 37 -15.65 -5.60 5.08
CA ASN A 37 -15.34 -4.77 6.25
C ASN A 37 -13.83 -4.69 6.49
N ALA A 38 -13.40 -3.89 7.49
CA ALA A 38 -12.00 -3.72 7.80
C ALA A 38 -11.27 -5.02 8.18
N LYS A 39 -11.96 -6.01 8.77
CA LYS A 39 -11.35 -7.29 9.13
C LYS A 39 -10.99 -8.12 7.90
N ASP A 40 -11.79 -8.06 6.83
CA ASP A 40 -11.49 -8.74 5.57
C ASP A 40 -10.17 -8.22 4.97
N ILE A 41 -9.98 -6.91 4.98
CA ILE A 41 -8.77 -6.24 4.46
C ILE A 41 -7.58 -6.50 5.40
N GLN A 42 -7.81 -6.41 6.72
CA GLN A 42 -6.77 -6.63 7.73
C GLN A 42 -6.17 -8.03 7.65
N LYS A 43 -6.99 -9.04 7.36
CA LYS A 43 -6.54 -10.42 7.19
C LYS A 43 -5.46 -10.54 6.10
N GLU A 44 -5.64 -9.90 4.96
CA GLU A 44 -4.65 -9.92 3.88
C GLU A 44 -3.39 -9.09 4.26
N LEU A 45 -3.57 -7.98 4.95
CA LEU A 45 -2.45 -7.18 5.47
C LEU A 45 -1.62 -7.95 6.51
N ASP A 46 -2.27 -8.74 7.36
CA ASP A 46 -1.59 -9.55 8.37
C ASP A 46 -0.71 -10.64 7.74
N LEU A 47 -1.07 -11.17 6.56
CA LEU A 47 -0.22 -12.08 5.79
C LEU A 47 1.02 -11.40 5.21
N ARG A 48 0.90 -10.10 4.85
CA ARG A 48 1.98 -9.33 4.24
C ARG A 48 2.95 -8.73 5.27
N ARG A 49 2.50 -8.38 6.45
CA ARG A 49 3.27 -7.56 7.42
C ARG A 49 4.65 -8.16 7.72
N PRO A 50 5.69 -7.33 7.93
CA PRO A 50 7.01 -7.80 8.34
C PRO A 50 6.95 -8.44 9.74
N GLY A 51 7.94 -9.30 10.05
CA GLY A 51 8.03 -9.97 11.36
C GLY A 51 7.27 -11.31 11.44
N THR A 52 6.70 -11.80 10.34
CA THR A 52 6.02 -13.12 10.29
C THR A 52 7.00 -14.28 10.08
N SER A 53 8.25 -14.03 9.68
CA SER A 53 9.29 -15.05 9.52
C SER A 53 10.68 -14.50 9.87
N LYS A 54 11.65 -15.42 10.10
CA LYS A 54 13.05 -15.07 10.43
C LYS A 54 13.79 -14.33 9.30
N VAL A 55 13.24 -14.32 8.08
CA VAL A 55 13.83 -13.70 6.87
C VAL A 55 13.28 -12.29 6.60
N THR A 56 12.34 -11.80 7.41
CA THR A 56 11.74 -10.47 7.23
C THR A 56 12.51 -9.39 7.97
N THR A 57 12.30 -8.12 7.58
CA THR A 57 12.98 -6.97 8.18
C THR A 57 12.63 -6.82 9.67
N ALA A 58 13.51 -6.18 10.44
CA ALA A 58 13.32 -5.89 11.88
C ALA A 58 12.18 -4.90 12.17
N ARG A 59 11.59 -4.26 11.14
CA ARG A 59 10.46 -3.34 11.29
C ARG A 59 9.22 -4.10 11.77
N SER A 60 8.66 -3.67 12.90
CA SER A 60 7.45 -4.30 13.48
C SER A 60 6.31 -3.29 13.50
N GLU A 61 5.42 -3.36 12.50
CA GLU A 61 4.22 -2.55 12.44
C GLU A 61 2.98 -3.43 12.30
N LYS A 62 1.91 -3.05 13.00
CA LYS A 62 0.63 -3.80 12.95
C LYS A 62 -0.18 -3.54 11.69
N ASP A 63 0.25 -2.62 10.82
CA ASP A 63 -0.41 -2.25 9.55
C ASP A 63 -1.94 -2.16 9.66
N ARG A 64 -2.41 -1.47 10.72
CA ARG A 64 -3.85 -1.38 10.97
C ARG A 64 -4.51 -0.46 9.93
N VAL A 65 -5.43 -1.03 9.15
CA VAL A 65 -6.19 -0.30 8.15
C VAL A 65 -7.32 0.52 8.79
N GLU A 66 -7.44 1.78 8.36
CA GLU A 66 -8.58 2.65 8.61
C GLU A 66 -9.31 2.88 7.27
N ILE A 67 -10.62 2.63 7.23
CA ILE A 67 -11.47 2.89 6.05
C ILE A 67 -12.09 4.26 6.23
N LEU A 68 -11.88 5.16 5.27
CA LEU A 68 -12.33 6.54 5.34
C LEU A 68 -13.63 6.78 4.55
N SER A 69 -13.87 6.00 3.49
CA SER A 69 -15.05 6.13 2.62
C SER A 69 -15.37 4.86 1.84
N GLY A 70 -16.50 4.84 1.15
CA GLY A 70 -16.89 3.81 0.19
C GLY A 70 -17.49 2.54 0.81
N ILE A 71 -17.59 2.45 2.15
CA ILE A 71 -18.20 1.32 2.84
C ILE A 71 -19.20 1.85 3.90
N LEU A 72 -20.42 1.35 3.85
CA LEU A 72 -21.47 1.67 4.82
C LEU A 72 -22.17 0.38 5.24
N ASN A 73 -22.35 0.18 6.55
CA ASN A 73 -23.01 -1.01 7.12
C ASN A 73 -22.45 -2.34 6.58
N GLY A 74 -21.13 -2.43 6.39
CA GLY A 74 -20.45 -3.63 5.91
C GLY A 74 -20.64 -3.93 4.42
N LYS A 75 -21.04 -2.95 3.62
CA LYS A 75 -21.21 -3.07 2.17
C LYS A 75 -20.60 -1.89 1.45
N THR A 76 -20.06 -2.13 0.25
CA THR A 76 -19.60 -1.05 -0.63
C THR A 76 -20.77 -0.20 -1.10
N THR A 77 -20.53 1.10 -1.27
CA THR A 77 -21.57 2.08 -1.67
C THR A 77 -21.51 2.43 -3.16
N GLY A 78 -20.42 2.03 -3.86
CA GLY A 78 -20.11 2.49 -5.22
C GLY A 78 -19.27 3.76 -5.26
N ALA A 79 -19.17 4.50 -4.16
CA ALA A 79 -18.21 5.60 -4.03
C ALA A 79 -16.77 5.06 -3.95
N PRO A 80 -15.75 5.88 -4.26
CA PRO A 80 -14.36 5.48 -4.07
C PRO A 80 -14.09 5.02 -2.62
N ILE A 81 -13.41 3.89 -2.48
CA ILE A 81 -13.04 3.33 -1.18
C ILE A 81 -11.67 3.87 -0.83
N ALA A 82 -11.61 4.81 0.11
CA ALA A 82 -10.37 5.36 0.62
C ALA A 82 -9.97 4.65 1.92
N MET A 83 -8.69 4.25 1.98
CA MET A 83 -8.10 3.52 3.10
C MET A 83 -6.73 4.06 3.42
N ILE A 84 -6.36 4.02 4.70
CA ILE A 84 -5.04 4.48 5.17
C ILE A 84 -4.48 3.54 6.25
N ILE A 85 -3.15 3.40 6.24
CA ILE A 85 -2.35 2.80 7.31
C ILE A 85 -1.40 3.87 7.82
N LYS A 86 -1.45 4.20 9.10
CA LYS A 86 -0.53 5.15 9.73
C LYS A 86 0.82 4.50 9.98
N ASN A 87 1.90 5.19 9.60
CA ASN A 87 3.25 4.78 9.95
C ASN A 87 3.52 5.09 11.43
N LYS A 88 4.17 4.16 12.13
CA LYS A 88 4.53 4.31 13.54
C LYS A 88 6.03 4.27 13.77
N ASP A 89 6.75 3.47 13.01
CA ASP A 89 8.21 3.33 13.12
C ASP A 89 8.91 4.24 12.10
N ILE A 90 9.14 5.50 12.50
CA ILE A 90 9.74 6.54 11.66
C ILE A 90 11.14 6.83 12.22
N LYS A 91 12.16 6.15 11.70
CA LYS A 91 13.58 6.43 11.98
C LYS A 91 14.18 7.22 10.81
N SER A 92 14.12 8.55 10.89
CA SER A 92 14.58 9.43 9.80
C SER A 92 16.08 9.69 9.78
N GLN A 93 16.78 9.52 10.91
CA GLN A 93 18.21 9.86 11.06
C GLN A 93 19.16 8.96 10.23
N ASP A 94 18.74 7.75 9.88
CA ASP A 94 19.56 6.78 9.14
C ASP A 94 19.71 7.12 7.64
N TYR A 95 19.07 8.21 7.15
CA TYR A 95 18.98 8.51 5.71
C TYR A 95 19.65 9.81 5.27
N ASP A 96 20.30 10.54 6.18
CA ASP A 96 20.92 11.85 5.89
C ASP A 96 22.00 11.79 4.81
N ASN A 97 22.71 10.66 4.70
CA ASN A 97 23.79 10.47 3.72
C ASN A 97 23.29 10.07 2.31
N ILE A 98 22.03 9.70 2.14
CA ILE A 98 21.51 9.17 0.85
C ILE A 98 21.43 10.27 -0.22
N LEU A 99 21.28 11.53 0.16
CA LEU A 99 21.30 12.67 -0.76
C LEU A 99 22.61 12.78 -1.55
N THR A 100 23.72 12.43 -0.90
CA THR A 100 25.07 12.51 -1.51
C THR A 100 25.54 11.18 -2.07
N LEU A 101 25.01 10.06 -1.56
CA LEU A 101 25.41 8.69 -1.94
C LEU A 101 24.15 7.85 -2.22
N PRO A 102 23.57 7.97 -3.43
CA PRO A 102 22.43 7.15 -3.84
C PRO A 102 22.75 5.67 -3.76
N ARG A 103 21.84 4.87 -3.21
CA ARG A 103 22.05 3.42 -3.05
C ARG A 103 21.95 2.70 -4.39
N PRO A 104 22.90 1.85 -4.76
CA PRO A 104 22.80 0.98 -5.93
C PRO A 104 21.57 0.05 -5.81
N GLY A 105 20.89 -0.14 -6.94
CA GLY A 105 19.69 -1.01 -6.97
C GLY A 105 18.41 -0.40 -6.38
N HIS A 106 18.46 0.84 -5.88
CA HIS A 106 17.30 1.62 -5.42
C HIS A 106 16.93 2.72 -6.41
N ALA A 107 15.75 3.31 -6.24
CA ALA A 107 15.26 4.40 -7.07
C ALA A 107 15.80 5.79 -6.64
N ASP A 108 16.78 5.87 -5.76
CA ASP A 108 17.26 7.13 -5.17
C ASP A 108 17.71 8.12 -6.25
N PHE A 109 18.65 7.71 -7.12
CA PHE A 109 19.18 8.56 -8.19
C PHE A 109 18.14 8.88 -9.28
N PRO A 110 17.40 7.91 -9.87
CA PRO A 110 16.36 8.21 -10.84
C PRO A 110 15.25 9.10 -10.28
N ALA A 111 14.90 8.94 -9.00
CA ALA A 111 13.91 9.78 -8.34
C ALA A 111 14.42 11.21 -8.17
N TRP A 112 15.67 11.36 -7.74
CA TRP A 112 16.31 12.67 -7.61
C TRP A 112 16.31 13.42 -8.95
N VAL A 113 16.72 12.77 -10.03
CA VAL A 113 16.72 13.35 -11.39
C VAL A 113 15.29 13.72 -11.82
N LYS A 114 14.33 12.79 -11.65
CA LYS A 114 12.95 12.98 -12.08
C LYS A 114 12.23 14.12 -11.35
N TYR A 115 12.49 14.26 -10.05
CA TYR A 115 11.78 15.21 -9.19
C TYR A 115 12.62 16.41 -8.77
N GLY A 116 13.80 16.60 -9.37
CA GLY A 116 14.69 17.73 -9.08
C GLY A 116 15.14 17.80 -7.62
N GLY A 117 15.28 16.66 -6.96
CA GLY A 117 15.70 16.57 -5.56
C GLY A 117 14.59 16.85 -4.52
N HIS A 118 13.33 17.02 -4.94
CA HIS A 118 12.20 17.30 -4.03
C HIS A 118 11.48 16.05 -3.51
N ASN A 119 11.95 14.85 -3.86
CA ASN A 119 11.38 13.60 -3.37
C ASN A 119 11.81 13.29 -1.93
N ASP A 120 10.92 12.69 -1.14
CA ASP A 120 11.30 12.13 0.16
C ASP A 120 12.19 10.89 -0.04
N ILE A 121 13.43 10.97 0.44
CA ILE A 121 14.42 9.88 0.32
C ILE A 121 14.37 8.90 1.48
N ARG A 122 13.74 9.28 2.59
CA ARG A 122 13.72 8.48 3.82
C ARG A 122 13.07 7.12 3.59
N GLY A 123 13.81 6.05 3.82
CA GLY A 123 13.33 4.68 3.60
C GLY A 123 12.91 4.37 2.16
N GLY A 124 13.39 5.15 1.17
CA GLY A 124 13.02 5.04 -0.25
C GLY A 124 11.72 5.77 -0.61
N GLY A 125 11.13 6.52 0.33
CA GLY A 125 9.95 7.35 0.10
C GLY A 125 8.80 6.60 -0.56
N GLN A 126 8.27 7.13 -1.66
CA GLN A 126 7.20 6.51 -2.44
C GLN A 126 7.63 5.26 -3.24
N PHE A 127 8.93 4.99 -3.36
CA PHE A 127 9.49 3.82 -4.05
C PHE A 127 9.79 2.67 -3.09
N SER A 128 9.50 2.84 -1.82
CA SER A 128 9.70 1.80 -0.81
C SER A 128 8.75 0.61 -1.02
N ALA A 129 9.26 -0.60 -0.75
CA ALA A 129 8.44 -1.81 -0.70
C ALA A 129 7.30 -1.71 0.33
N ARG A 130 7.39 -0.77 1.27
CA ARG A 130 6.33 -0.45 2.24
C ARG A 130 5.01 -0.10 1.54
N LEU A 131 5.05 0.57 0.37
CA LEU A 131 3.86 0.97 -0.38
C LEU A 131 3.08 -0.20 -0.94
N THR A 132 3.66 -1.40 -1.01
CA THR A 132 2.92 -2.61 -1.40
C THR A 132 1.77 -2.93 -0.45
N ALA A 133 1.74 -2.38 0.78
CA ALA A 133 0.57 -2.46 1.65
C ALA A 133 -0.70 -1.87 1.00
N ALA A 134 -0.56 -0.81 0.19
CA ALA A 134 -1.67 -0.23 -0.57
C ALA A 134 -2.22 -1.20 -1.63
N TYR A 135 -1.32 -1.95 -2.28
CA TYR A 135 -1.71 -3.00 -3.24
C TYR A 135 -2.48 -4.12 -2.54
N VAL A 136 -2.04 -4.52 -1.35
CA VAL A 136 -2.72 -5.56 -0.56
C VAL A 136 -4.10 -5.11 -0.11
N MET A 137 -4.27 -3.84 0.31
CA MET A 137 -5.58 -3.28 0.64
C MET A 137 -6.56 -3.36 -0.55
N ALA A 138 -6.12 -2.95 -1.73
CA ALA A 138 -6.93 -3.03 -2.96
C ALA A 138 -7.15 -4.48 -3.39
N GLY A 139 -6.12 -5.32 -3.28
CA GLY A 139 -6.16 -6.75 -3.58
C GLY A 139 -7.18 -7.50 -2.73
N ALA A 140 -7.32 -7.17 -1.45
CA ALA A 140 -8.33 -7.75 -0.58
C ALA A 140 -9.76 -7.50 -1.09
N ILE A 141 -10.03 -6.28 -1.57
CA ILE A 141 -11.32 -5.93 -2.18
C ILE A 141 -11.52 -6.69 -3.50
N ALA A 142 -10.48 -6.73 -4.35
CA ALA A 142 -10.53 -7.45 -5.62
C ALA A 142 -10.75 -8.95 -5.44
N LYS A 143 -10.04 -9.61 -4.51
CA LYS A 143 -10.25 -11.02 -4.16
C LYS A 143 -11.68 -11.28 -3.72
N LYS A 144 -12.24 -10.41 -2.87
CA LYS A 144 -13.62 -10.53 -2.41
C LYS A 144 -14.62 -10.40 -3.58
N LEU A 145 -14.36 -9.51 -4.53
CA LEU A 145 -15.20 -9.35 -5.73
C LEU A 145 -15.12 -10.59 -6.63
N LEU A 146 -13.90 -11.10 -6.88
CA LEU A 146 -13.66 -12.27 -7.71
C LEU A 146 -14.28 -13.54 -7.11
N SER A 147 -14.32 -13.67 -5.77
CA SER A 147 -14.92 -14.81 -5.10
C SER A 147 -16.42 -14.95 -5.38
N LEU A 148 -17.13 -13.87 -5.74
CA LEU A 148 -18.53 -13.92 -6.18
C LEU A 148 -18.71 -14.67 -7.51
N HIS A 149 -17.61 -14.82 -8.26
CA HIS A 149 -17.57 -15.50 -9.56
C HIS A 149 -16.78 -16.82 -9.49
N ASN A 150 -16.51 -17.34 -8.29
CA ASN A 150 -15.71 -18.56 -8.05
C ASN A 150 -14.29 -18.46 -8.67
N ILE A 151 -13.71 -17.26 -8.71
CA ILE A 151 -12.36 -17.01 -9.16
C ILE A 151 -11.45 -16.82 -7.94
N GLU A 152 -10.40 -17.62 -7.83
CA GLU A 152 -9.39 -17.55 -6.80
C GLU A 152 -8.02 -17.20 -7.42
N ILE A 153 -7.27 -16.32 -6.72
CA ILE A 153 -5.89 -15.96 -7.08
C ILE A 153 -4.99 -16.33 -5.91
N ILE A 154 -4.00 -17.19 -6.18
CA ILE A 154 -3.00 -17.65 -5.21
C ILE A 154 -1.62 -17.21 -5.70
N ALA A 155 -0.80 -16.69 -4.78
CA ALA A 155 0.61 -16.37 -5.03
C ALA A 155 1.47 -17.04 -3.95
N TYR A 156 2.59 -17.61 -4.36
CA TYR A 156 3.56 -18.24 -3.47
C TYR A 156 4.97 -18.05 -4.02
N VAL A 157 5.96 -18.23 -3.16
CA VAL A 157 7.38 -18.26 -3.51
C VAL A 157 7.82 -19.72 -3.46
N SER A 158 8.42 -20.21 -4.55
CA SER A 158 8.99 -21.58 -4.66
C SER A 158 10.48 -21.56 -4.38
#